data_ba303857fca0457fa7d00ddd13ee10ea
#
_entry.id   ba303857fca0457fa7d00ddd13ee10ea
#
_cell.length_a   1.000
_cell.length_b   1.000
_cell.length_c   1.000
_cell.angle_alpha   90.00
_cell.angle_beta   90.00
_cell.angle_gamma   90.00
#
_symmetry.space_group_name_H-M   'P 1'
#
loop_
_entity.id
_entity.type
_entity.pdbx_description
1 polymer ?
#
loop_
_entity_poly.entity_id
_entity_poly.type
_entity_poly.pdbx_seq_one_letter_code
_entity_poly.pdbx_strand_id
1 'polypeptide(L)'
;MGILAALLLFISVLLHELSHSLVARMKKINVESITLFFFGGVAGIESEDLKPSSEFLMAVAGPLFSLVLAGIFYLIYIFDGNGVITAITFYLWQLNLILALFNLVPGFPLDGGRAFRAILNAYYKDLKKATRIAAAVGKIFAGILVFLGVLGMFTTTGGGLWFVLIGGFLYFIAGVSYSQVVIKDILDKVKVKTLMRKNIKVLNGEMRFKEFVNKLANVEDNIFLVDGKLLNAALVQSVDGNVKLNQLAVSIKNLKVIGSNDTAYKAFKLSGESGGAVPVVERGKIIGIVTEGVLMNRLAWELKFSGHKGLHQHKKIKH
;
A
#
# COMPACT_ATOMS: atom_id res chain seq x y z
N MET A 1 21.94 29.93 -1.96
CA MET A 1 22.24 28.97 -0.87
C MET A 1 21.09 28.02 -0.63
N GLY A 2 19.87 28.47 -0.28
CA GLY A 2 18.75 27.59 0.07
C GLY A 2 18.34 26.60 -1.03
N ILE A 3 18.30 27.01 -2.29
CA ILE A 3 17.94 26.13 -3.41
C ILE A 3 18.94 24.96 -3.57
N LEU A 4 20.25 25.24 -3.47
CA LEU A 4 21.28 24.22 -3.56
C LEU A 4 21.21 23.22 -2.40
N ALA A 5 21.02 23.72 -1.17
CA ALA A 5 20.85 22.87 0.01
C ALA A 5 19.59 22.00 -0.08
N ALA A 6 18.48 22.57 -0.57
CA ALA A 6 17.22 21.82 -0.79
C ALA A 6 17.41 20.74 -1.89
N LEU A 7 18.10 21.04 -2.98
CA LEU A 7 18.40 20.06 -4.04
C LEU A 7 19.26 18.91 -3.52
N LEU A 8 20.31 19.22 -2.77
CA LEU A 8 21.20 18.20 -2.19
C LEU A 8 20.48 17.35 -1.13
N LEU A 9 19.57 17.93 -0.35
CA LEU A 9 18.71 17.18 0.56
C LEU A 9 17.76 16.25 -0.21
N PHE A 10 17.14 16.73 -1.29
CA PHE A 10 16.30 15.90 -2.14
C PHE A 10 17.09 14.72 -2.73
N ILE A 11 18.31 14.94 -3.16
CA ILE A 11 19.22 13.88 -3.63
C ILE A 11 19.51 12.90 -2.48
N SER A 12 19.76 13.39 -1.25
CA SER A 12 19.97 12.52 -0.09
C SER A 12 18.76 11.62 0.19
N VAL A 13 17.55 12.15 0.14
CA VAL A 13 16.31 11.37 0.29
C VAL A 13 16.15 10.36 -0.85
N LEU A 14 16.43 10.76 -2.10
CA LEU A 14 16.37 9.85 -3.24
C LEU A 14 17.37 8.69 -3.09
N LEU A 15 18.58 8.97 -2.63
CA LEU A 15 19.60 7.94 -2.39
C LEU A 15 19.23 7.02 -1.21
N HIS A 16 18.57 7.54 -0.17
CA HIS A 16 17.98 6.76 0.91
C HIS A 16 16.98 5.73 0.35
N GLU A 17 16.00 6.16 -0.46
CA GLU A 17 15.02 5.27 -1.10
C GLU A 17 15.66 4.29 -2.10
N LEU A 18 16.65 4.77 -2.85
CA LEU A 18 17.39 3.93 -3.80
C LEU A 18 18.14 2.80 -3.08
N SER A 19 18.64 3.04 -1.87
CA SER A 19 19.32 2.02 -1.07
C SER A 19 18.40 0.87 -0.67
N HIS A 20 17.14 1.14 -0.30
CA HIS A 20 16.11 0.11 -0.08
C HIS A 20 15.89 -0.72 -1.34
N SER A 21 15.72 -0.04 -2.47
CA SER A 21 15.46 -0.68 -3.77
C SER A 21 16.65 -1.52 -4.25
N LEU A 22 17.88 -1.07 -3.99
CA LEU A 22 19.10 -1.82 -4.33
C LEU A 22 19.17 -3.13 -3.54
N VAL A 23 18.93 -3.07 -2.22
CA VAL A 23 18.90 -4.28 -1.37
C VAL A 23 17.76 -5.20 -1.78
N ALA A 24 16.59 -4.67 -2.15
CA ALA A 24 15.49 -5.46 -2.69
C ALA A 24 15.91 -6.25 -3.93
N ARG A 25 16.53 -5.58 -4.90
CA ARG A 25 17.03 -6.21 -6.14
C ARG A 25 18.10 -7.26 -5.87
N MET A 26 19.01 -7.02 -4.93
CA MET A 26 20.02 -8.02 -4.50
C MET A 26 19.35 -9.27 -3.92
N LYS A 27 18.18 -9.13 -3.28
CA LYS A 27 17.37 -10.25 -2.77
C LYS A 27 16.42 -10.85 -3.81
N LYS A 28 16.54 -10.44 -5.09
CA LYS A 28 15.69 -10.89 -6.22
C LYS A 28 14.21 -10.55 -6.02
N ILE A 29 13.92 -9.45 -5.36
CA ILE A 29 12.57 -8.92 -5.14
C ILE A 29 12.31 -7.90 -6.23
N ASN A 30 11.18 -8.03 -6.93
CA ASN A 30 10.78 -7.09 -7.97
C ASN A 30 10.43 -5.74 -7.35
N VAL A 31 11.04 -4.68 -7.88
CA VAL A 31 10.71 -3.29 -7.57
C VAL A 31 10.09 -2.70 -8.82
N GLU A 32 8.77 -2.48 -8.79
CA GLU A 32 8.02 -1.98 -9.94
C GLU A 32 8.24 -0.49 -10.16
N SER A 33 8.25 0.29 -9.08
CA SER A 33 8.39 1.75 -9.15
C SER A 33 8.89 2.31 -7.82
N ILE A 34 9.56 3.47 -7.88
CA ILE A 34 9.87 4.30 -6.72
C ILE A 34 9.04 5.56 -6.87
N THR A 35 8.04 5.75 -6.01
CA THR A 35 7.21 6.96 -5.99
C THR A 35 7.61 7.79 -4.78
N LEU A 36 8.10 9.01 -5.05
CA LEU A 36 8.41 9.97 -4.00
C LEU A 36 7.16 10.79 -3.67
N PHE A 37 6.77 10.77 -2.42
CA PHE A 37 5.74 11.63 -1.85
C PHE A 37 6.37 12.72 -0.98
N PHE A 38 5.58 13.72 -0.61
CA PHE A 38 6.02 14.81 0.25
C PHE A 38 6.61 14.35 1.61
N PHE A 39 6.16 13.21 2.13
CA PHE A 39 6.61 12.64 3.41
C PHE A 39 7.58 11.45 3.27
N GLY A 40 8.15 11.20 2.09
CA GLY A 40 9.08 10.08 1.83
C GLY A 40 8.78 9.35 0.54
N GLY A 41 9.54 8.30 0.24
CA GLY A 41 9.34 7.44 -0.92
C GLY A 41 8.51 6.21 -0.57
N VAL A 42 7.72 5.74 -1.51
CA VAL A 42 7.11 4.42 -1.47
C VAL A 42 7.63 3.64 -2.67
N ALA A 43 8.50 2.69 -2.43
CA ALA A 43 8.86 1.72 -3.45
C ALA A 43 7.70 0.74 -3.62
N GLY A 44 7.17 0.64 -4.83
CA GLY A 44 6.23 -0.39 -5.23
C GLY A 44 6.93 -1.76 -5.22
N ILE A 45 7.19 -2.28 -4.02
CA ILE A 45 7.82 -3.57 -3.82
C ILE A 45 6.71 -4.62 -3.73
N GLU A 46 6.76 -5.62 -4.60
CA GLU A 46 5.93 -6.82 -4.44
C GLU A 46 6.37 -7.59 -3.18
N SER A 47 5.93 -7.08 -2.02
CA SER A 47 6.37 -7.58 -0.71
C SER A 47 5.48 -8.71 -0.17
N GLU A 48 4.89 -9.51 -1.04
CA GLU A 48 3.78 -10.38 -0.62
C GLU A 48 4.20 -11.51 0.30
N ASP A 49 5.46 -12.01 0.24
CA ASP A 49 5.95 -13.07 1.14
C ASP A 49 7.46 -12.95 1.39
N LEU A 50 7.89 -11.78 1.87
CA LEU A 50 9.30 -11.56 2.17
C LEU A 50 9.76 -12.40 3.34
N LYS A 51 10.91 -13.07 3.18
CA LYS A 51 11.62 -13.67 4.31
C LYS A 51 11.96 -12.57 5.32
N PRO A 52 11.78 -12.80 6.63
CA PRO A 52 12.05 -11.80 7.65
C PRO A 52 13.45 -11.16 7.56
N SER A 53 14.48 -11.97 7.22
CA SER A 53 15.84 -11.47 7.02
C SER A 53 15.97 -10.51 5.84
N SER A 54 15.26 -10.76 4.74
CA SER A 54 15.26 -9.87 3.59
C SER A 54 14.53 -8.56 3.89
N GLU A 55 13.40 -8.63 4.57
CA GLU A 55 12.65 -7.45 5.01
C GLU A 55 13.48 -6.58 5.97
N PHE A 56 14.16 -7.19 6.94
CA PHE A 56 15.04 -6.49 7.87
C PHE A 56 16.17 -5.75 7.14
N LEU A 57 16.91 -6.45 6.26
CA LEU A 57 18.03 -5.84 5.52
C LEU A 57 17.56 -4.70 4.61
N MET A 58 16.41 -4.87 3.95
CA MET A 58 15.83 -3.78 3.16
C MET A 58 15.48 -2.59 4.04
N ALA A 59 14.80 -2.82 5.16
CA ALA A 59 14.34 -1.75 6.03
C ALA A 59 15.48 -0.93 6.65
N VAL A 60 16.60 -1.55 7.01
CA VAL A 60 17.74 -0.82 7.59
C VAL A 60 18.65 -0.16 6.55
N ALA A 61 18.52 -0.49 5.27
CA ALA A 61 19.41 0.00 4.21
C ALA A 61 19.35 1.53 4.07
N GLY A 62 18.14 2.11 4.03
CA GLY A 62 17.95 3.56 3.94
C GLY A 62 18.55 4.34 5.11
N PRO A 63 18.13 4.03 6.34
CA PRO A 63 18.72 4.67 7.53
C PRO A 63 20.23 4.54 7.61
N LEU A 64 20.79 3.36 7.31
CA LEU A 64 22.25 3.18 7.29
C LEU A 64 22.93 4.05 6.23
N PHE A 65 22.35 4.14 5.02
CA PHE A 65 22.87 5.01 3.98
C PHE A 65 22.84 6.49 4.40
N SER A 66 21.74 6.94 5.00
CA SER A 66 21.65 8.30 5.52
C SER A 66 22.66 8.57 6.66
N LEU A 67 22.95 7.59 7.53
CA LEU A 67 24.02 7.72 8.53
C LEU A 67 25.40 7.88 7.86
N VAL A 68 25.68 7.12 6.82
CA VAL A 68 26.94 7.27 6.04
C VAL A 68 27.02 8.67 5.43
N LEU A 69 25.94 9.15 4.79
CA LEU A 69 25.92 10.51 4.22
C LEU A 69 26.09 11.57 5.31
N ALA A 70 25.44 11.43 6.47
CA ALA A 70 25.61 12.32 7.60
C ALA A 70 27.09 12.36 8.05
N GLY A 71 27.74 11.20 8.14
CA GLY A 71 29.17 11.11 8.46
C GLY A 71 30.05 11.81 7.44
N ILE A 72 29.81 11.60 6.14
CA ILE A 72 30.55 12.26 5.05
C ILE A 72 30.40 13.79 5.14
N PHE A 73 29.16 14.29 5.24
CA PHE A 73 28.93 15.73 5.36
C PHE A 73 29.50 16.33 6.64
N TYR A 74 29.48 15.57 7.76
CA TYR A 74 30.13 15.98 8.99
C TYR A 74 31.64 16.11 8.86
N LEU A 75 32.30 15.13 8.21
CA LEU A 75 33.74 15.20 7.94
C LEU A 75 34.09 16.41 7.07
N ILE A 76 33.34 16.66 5.99
CA ILE A 76 33.56 17.86 5.15
C ILE A 76 33.40 19.13 6.01
N TYR A 77 32.34 19.19 6.85
CA TYR A 77 32.07 20.32 7.74
C TYR A 77 33.26 20.64 8.65
N ILE A 78 33.90 19.64 9.28
CA ILE A 78 35.00 19.87 10.23
C ILE A 78 36.33 20.21 9.55
N PHE A 79 36.52 19.79 8.28
CA PHE A 79 37.77 20.06 7.55
C PHE A 79 37.71 21.30 6.65
N ASP A 80 36.53 21.83 6.31
CA ASP A 80 36.34 22.96 5.39
C ASP A 80 36.34 24.31 6.15
N GLY A 81 37.07 24.58 7.05
CA GLY A 81 37.38 25.77 7.82
C GLY A 81 36.43 26.99 7.80
N ASN A 82 35.89 27.45 6.66
CA ASN A 82 34.97 28.61 6.60
C ASN A 82 34.25 28.77 5.23
N GLY A 83 33.00 29.15 5.22
CA GLY A 83 32.31 29.63 4.04
C GLY A 83 30.97 28.96 3.74
N VAL A 84 30.59 29.01 2.44
CA VAL A 84 29.31 28.51 1.92
C VAL A 84 29.22 26.98 2.04
N ILE A 85 30.32 26.27 1.79
CA ILE A 85 30.41 24.81 1.86
C ILE A 85 30.17 24.35 3.29
N THR A 86 30.82 24.98 4.28
CA THR A 86 30.62 24.71 5.71
C THR A 86 29.16 24.83 6.13
N ALA A 87 28.46 25.90 5.68
CA ALA A 87 27.06 26.12 6.01
C ALA A 87 26.15 25.03 5.37
N ILE A 88 26.39 24.65 4.13
CA ILE A 88 25.63 23.60 3.43
C ILE A 88 25.88 22.24 4.05
N THR A 89 27.13 21.85 4.30
CA THR A 89 27.47 20.56 4.89
C THR A 89 27.01 20.44 6.34
N PHE A 90 27.05 21.54 7.12
CA PHE A 90 26.45 21.60 8.45
C PHE A 90 24.96 21.30 8.42
N TYR A 91 24.20 21.88 7.50
CA TYR A 91 22.77 21.61 7.31
C TYR A 91 22.52 20.17 6.86
N LEU A 92 23.28 19.68 5.89
CA LEU A 92 23.06 18.34 5.30
C LEU A 92 23.39 17.21 6.28
N TRP A 93 24.46 17.31 7.08
CA TRP A 93 24.76 16.27 8.06
C TRP A 93 23.68 16.16 9.13
N GLN A 94 23.17 17.30 9.62
CA GLN A 94 22.10 17.30 10.60
C GLN A 94 20.81 16.69 10.03
N LEU A 95 20.40 17.07 8.82
CA LEU A 95 19.18 16.55 8.24
C LEU A 95 19.28 15.06 7.88
N ASN A 96 20.43 14.60 7.38
CA ASN A 96 20.62 13.16 7.13
C ASN A 96 20.67 12.36 8.44
N LEU A 97 21.23 12.92 9.50
CA LEU A 97 21.20 12.29 10.83
C LEU A 97 19.75 12.22 11.38
N ILE A 98 19.01 13.31 11.30
CA ILE A 98 17.59 13.34 11.72
C ILE A 98 16.78 12.34 10.88
N LEU A 99 16.96 12.32 9.56
CA LEU A 99 16.28 11.38 8.64
C LEU A 99 16.56 9.92 9.06
N ALA A 100 17.82 9.60 9.34
CA ALA A 100 18.21 8.26 9.77
C ALA A 100 17.60 7.88 11.12
N LEU A 101 17.75 8.74 12.13
CA LEU A 101 17.26 8.48 13.48
C LEU A 101 15.73 8.38 13.52
N PHE A 102 15.05 9.28 12.81
CA PHE A 102 13.59 9.25 12.71
C PHE A 102 13.10 7.98 12.06
N ASN A 103 13.73 7.56 10.95
CA ASN A 103 13.37 6.32 10.27
C ASN A 103 13.77 5.06 11.04
N LEU A 104 14.69 5.11 12.00
CA LEU A 104 15.03 3.97 12.86
C LEU A 104 14.05 3.77 14.02
N VAL A 105 13.10 4.66 14.26
CA VAL A 105 12.08 4.48 15.29
C VAL A 105 11.31 3.16 15.05
N PRO A 106 11.20 2.27 16.05
CA PRO A 106 10.66 0.91 15.88
C PRO A 106 9.13 0.89 15.78
N GLY A 107 8.54 1.67 14.89
CA GLY A 107 7.10 1.77 14.72
C GLY A 107 6.67 2.11 13.29
N PHE A 108 5.59 1.50 12.81
CA PHE A 108 5.01 1.87 11.53
C PHE A 108 4.55 3.34 11.53
N PRO A 109 4.70 4.02 10.37
CA PRO A 109 5.07 3.54 9.03
C PRO A 109 6.57 3.61 8.70
N LEU A 110 7.42 3.88 9.68
CA LEU A 110 8.85 4.12 9.50
C LEU A 110 9.63 2.83 9.17
N ASP A 111 10.85 2.97 8.63
CA ASP A 111 11.69 1.80 8.28
C ASP A 111 12.07 0.97 9.50
N GLY A 112 12.35 1.61 10.64
CA GLY A 112 12.54 0.94 11.92
C GLY A 112 11.34 0.10 12.34
N GLY A 113 10.11 0.53 11.99
CA GLY A 113 8.91 -0.26 12.18
C GLY A 113 8.86 -1.52 11.31
N ARG A 114 9.33 -1.44 10.07
CA ARG A 114 9.48 -2.60 9.17
C ARG A 114 10.57 -3.55 9.66
N ALA A 115 11.72 -3.01 10.08
CA ALA A 115 12.80 -3.79 10.69
C ALA A 115 12.33 -4.49 11.97
N PHE A 116 11.61 -3.80 12.84
CA PHE A 116 11.03 -4.34 14.06
C PHE A 116 9.98 -5.42 13.76
N ARG A 117 9.09 -5.20 12.78
CA ARG A 117 8.16 -6.23 12.30
C ARG A 117 8.89 -7.48 11.82
N ALA A 118 9.96 -7.32 11.06
CA ALA A 118 10.76 -8.44 10.55
C ALA A 118 11.34 -9.28 11.70
N ILE A 119 11.88 -8.66 12.74
CA ILE A 119 12.38 -9.34 13.95
C ILE A 119 11.24 -10.09 14.64
N LEU A 120 10.11 -9.41 14.88
CA LEU A 120 8.94 -10.01 15.52
C LEU A 120 8.37 -11.17 14.70
N ASN A 121 8.34 -11.04 13.36
CA ASN A 121 7.88 -12.09 12.47
C ASN A 121 8.82 -13.31 12.47
N ALA A 122 10.12 -13.09 12.55
CA ALA A 122 11.10 -14.19 12.73
C ALA A 122 10.86 -14.96 14.05
N TYR A 123 10.53 -14.23 15.12
CA TYR A 123 10.30 -14.79 16.44
C TYR A 123 8.93 -15.48 16.57
N TYR A 124 7.84 -14.78 16.22
CA TYR A 124 6.47 -15.29 16.39
C TYR A 124 6.00 -16.19 15.25
N LYS A 125 6.66 -16.14 14.08
CA LYS A 125 6.22 -16.79 12.83
C LYS A 125 4.75 -16.43 12.45
N ASP A 126 4.34 -15.23 12.81
CA ASP A 126 2.99 -14.68 12.60
C ASP A 126 3.12 -13.20 12.18
N LEU A 127 3.02 -12.97 10.88
CA LEU A 127 3.14 -11.64 10.28
C LEU A 127 2.06 -10.67 10.79
N LYS A 128 0.84 -11.17 11.00
CA LYS A 128 -0.28 -10.36 11.49
C LYS A 128 -0.03 -9.86 12.91
N LYS A 129 0.42 -10.76 13.80
CA LYS A 129 0.80 -10.43 15.18
C LYS A 129 1.98 -9.46 15.21
N ALA A 130 3.02 -9.72 14.42
CA ALA A 130 4.19 -8.86 14.29
C ALA A 130 3.81 -7.45 13.83
N THR A 131 2.98 -7.36 12.77
CA THR A 131 2.50 -6.08 12.23
C THR A 131 1.63 -5.32 13.24
N ARG A 132 0.75 -6.03 13.98
CA ARG A 132 -0.07 -5.42 15.02
C ARG A 132 0.78 -4.75 16.10
N ILE A 133 1.85 -5.41 16.55
CA ILE A 133 2.76 -4.88 17.59
C ILE A 133 3.51 -3.66 17.02
N ALA A 134 4.11 -3.76 15.83
CA ALA A 134 4.84 -2.67 15.21
C ALA A 134 3.94 -1.45 14.93
N ALA A 135 2.69 -1.67 14.51
CA ALA A 135 1.71 -0.59 14.33
C ALA A 135 1.28 0.04 15.67
N ALA A 136 1.14 -0.75 16.73
CA ALA A 136 0.81 -0.23 18.07
C ALA A 136 1.94 0.67 18.59
N VAL A 137 3.20 0.25 18.46
CA VAL A 137 4.38 1.06 18.84
C VAL A 137 4.43 2.34 18.00
N GLY A 138 4.18 2.27 16.70
CA GLY A 138 4.09 3.45 15.83
C GLY A 138 2.99 4.43 16.25
N LYS A 139 1.82 3.93 16.64
CA LYS A 139 0.73 4.77 17.17
C LYS A 139 1.07 5.44 18.49
N ILE A 140 1.78 4.73 19.39
CA ILE A 140 2.27 5.31 20.65
C ILE A 140 3.25 6.44 20.35
N PHE A 141 4.23 6.21 19.46
CA PHE A 141 5.19 7.24 19.06
C PHE A 141 4.48 8.45 18.42
N ALA A 142 3.54 8.21 17.52
CA ALA A 142 2.71 9.25 16.91
C ALA A 142 1.91 10.04 17.96
N GLY A 143 1.34 9.37 18.96
CA GLY A 143 0.65 10.00 20.08
C GLY A 143 1.56 10.90 20.91
N ILE A 144 2.81 10.46 21.15
CA ILE A 144 3.82 11.29 21.85
C ILE A 144 4.12 12.55 21.03
N LEU A 145 4.29 12.44 19.70
CA LEU A 145 4.51 13.60 18.83
C LEU A 145 3.34 14.60 18.89
N VAL A 146 2.09 14.09 18.80
CA VAL A 146 0.89 14.94 18.94
C VAL A 146 0.88 15.64 20.29
N PHE A 147 1.14 14.92 21.37
CA PHE A 147 1.19 15.47 22.72
C PHE A 147 2.24 16.59 22.86
N LEU A 148 3.48 16.32 22.40
CA LEU A 148 4.55 17.31 22.39
C LEU A 148 4.22 18.50 21.49
N GLY A 149 3.55 18.26 20.37
CA GLY A 149 3.07 19.29 19.47
C GLY A 149 2.03 20.21 20.12
N VAL A 150 1.06 19.64 20.83
CA VAL A 150 0.06 20.42 21.59
C VAL A 150 0.75 21.26 22.68
N LEU A 151 1.68 20.68 23.44
CA LEU A 151 2.47 21.46 24.41
C LEU A 151 3.27 22.58 23.74
N GLY A 152 3.89 22.30 22.58
CA GLY A 152 4.65 23.28 21.81
C GLY A 152 3.81 24.43 21.27
N MET A 153 2.48 24.27 21.10
CA MET A 153 1.59 25.38 20.69
C MET A 153 1.43 26.45 21.76
N PHE A 154 1.66 26.10 23.02
CA PHE A 154 1.63 27.05 24.13
C PHE A 154 2.98 27.71 24.41
N THR A 155 4.01 27.37 23.62
CA THR A 155 5.34 27.99 23.71
C THR A 155 5.51 29.05 22.63
N THR A 156 6.42 30.00 22.85
CA THR A 156 6.68 31.12 21.94
C THR A 156 7.32 30.72 20.60
N THR A 157 7.76 29.47 20.43
CA THR A 157 8.49 28.97 19.26
C THR A 157 7.62 28.55 18.08
N GLY A 158 6.29 28.48 18.23
CA GLY A 158 5.31 28.27 17.13
C GLY A 158 5.38 26.94 16.37
N GLY A 159 6.35 26.05 16.68
CA GLY A 159 6.58 24.79 15.96
C GLY A 159 5.61 23.65 16.29
N GLY A 160 4.73 23.80 17.29
CA GLY A 160 3.87 22.74 17.80
C GLY A 160 2.90 22.16 16.77
N LEU A 161 2.32 23.01 15.92
CA LEU A 161 1.37 22.57 14.89
C LEU A 161 1.97 21.52 13.94
N TRP A 162 3.26 21.67 13.58
CA TRP A 162 3.93 20.74 12.70
C TRP A 162 4.06 19.32 13.30
N PHE A 163 4.38 19.24 14.61
CA PHE A 163 4.43 17.96 15.32
C PHE A 163 3.05 17.30 15.43
N VAL A 164 1.98 18.09 15.61
CA VAL A 164 0.59 17.56 15.60
C VAL A 164 0.24 17.00 14.25
N LEU A 165 0.57 17.70 13.16
CA LEU A 165 0.28 17.24 11.79
C LEU A 165 1.04 15.95 11.46
N ILE A 166 2.35 15.90 11.73
CA ILE A 166 3.18 14.71 11.48
C ILE A 166 2.69 13.54 12.35
N GLY A 167 2.47 13.74 13.64
CA GLY A 167 1.99 12.71 14.53
C GLY A 167 0.61 12.17 14.12
N GLY A 168 -0.34 13.04 13.77
CA GLY A 168 -1.64 12.64 13.25
C GLY A 168 -1.55 11.80 11.97
N PHE A 169 -0.70 12.21 11.03
CA PHE A 169 -0.44 11.47 9.80
C PHE A 169 0.18 10.08 10.08
N LEU A 170 1.21 10.01 10.93
CA LEU A 170 1.85 8.75 11.29
C LEU A 170 0.87 7.79 11.99
N TYR A 171 0.02 8.31 12.89
CA TYR A 171 -1.00 7.53 13.56
C TYR A 171 -1.97 6.89 12.57
N PHE A 172 -2.43 7.68 11.59
CA PHE A 172 -3.33 7.20 10.53
C PHE A 172 -2.68 6.11 9.68
N ILE A 173 -1.46 6.37 9.15
CA ILE A 173 -0.76 5.41 8.27
C ILE A 173 -0.37 4.13 9.02
N ALA A 174 0.00 4.19 10.30
CA ALA A 174 0.24 2.99 11.11
C ALA A 174 -1.01 2.08 11.18
N GLY A 175 -2.21 2.69 11.24
CA GLY A 175 -3.48 1.96 11.18
C GLY A 175 -3.71 1.30 9.82
N VAL A 176 -3.47 2.04 8.73
CA VAL A 176 -3.60 1.54 7.35
C VAL A 176 -2.69 0.35 7.11
N SER A 177 -1.42 0.42 7.53
CA SER A 177 -0.44 -0.67 7.37
C SER A 177 -0.91 -1.98 8.03
N TYR A 178 -1.49 -1.91 9.21
CA TYR A 178 -2.07 -3.09 9.87
C TYR A 178 -3.29 -3.62 9.12
N SER A 179 -4.18 -2.73 8.67
CA SER A 179 -5.39 -3.12 7.93
C SER A 179 -5.05 -3.86 6.63
N GLN A 180 -4.04 -3.43 5.89
CA GLN A 180 -3.59 -4.10 4.67
C GLN A 180 -3.17 -5.56 4.93
N VAL A 181 -2.42 -5.82 6.00
CA VAL A 181 -2.01 -7.20 6.37
C VAL A 181 -3.21 -8.04 6.78
N VAL A 182 -4.20 -7.46 7.48
CA VAL A 182 -5.43 -8.17 7.84
C VAL A 182 -6.26 -8.53 6.61
N ILE A 183 -6.42 -7.59 5.68
CA ILE A 183 -7.13 -7.83 4.41
C ILE A 183 -6.46 -8.96 3.63
N LYS A 184 -5.13 -8.92 3.51
CA LYS A 184 -4.36 -9.99 2.86
C LYS A 184 -4.58 -11.32 3.55
N ASP A 185 -4.37 -11.43 4.87
CA ASP A 185 -4.52 -12.68 5.64
C ASP A 185 -5.91 -13.32 5.47
N ILE A 186 -6.96 -12.49 5.37
CA ILE A 186 -8.32 -12.96 5.17
C ILE A 186 -8.54 -13.43 3.71
N LEU A 187 -8.21 -12.59 2.74
CA LEU A 187 -8.55 -12.84 1.35
C LEU A 187 -7.64 -13.88 0.69
N ASP A 188 -6.42 -14.09 1.17
CA ASP A 188 -5.53 -15.16 0.66
C ASP A 188 -6.04 -16.57 0.96
N LYS A 189 -6.83 -16.72 2.02
CA LYS A 189 -7.45 -18.00 2.39
C LYS A 189 -8.67 -18.36 1.54
N VAL A 190 -9.16 -17.41 0.74
CA VAL A 190 -10.37 -17.55 -0.06
C VAL A 190 -10.02 -17.67 -1.53
N LYS A 191 -10.54 -18.68 -2.23
CA LYS A 191 -10.34 -18.86 -3.67
C LYS A 191 -11.37 -18.09 -4.47
N VAL A 192 -10.95 -17.52 -5.61
CA VAL A 192 -11.79 -16.77 -6.53
C VAL A 192 -13.05 -17.54 -6.94
N LYS A 193 -12.94 -18.84 -7.20
CA LYS A 193 -14.06 -19.72 -7.57
C LYS A 193 -15.23 -19.73 -6.58
N THR A 194 -14.98 -19.42 -5.30
CA THR A 194 -16.03 -19.39 -4.27
C THR A 194 -16.77 -18.06 -4.22
N LEU A 195 -16.20 -17.02 -4.83
CA LEU A 195 -16.73 -15.67 -4.82
C LEU A 195 -17.21 -15.20 -6.19
N MET A 196 -16.73 -15.84 -7.27
CA MET A 196 -17.09 -15.42 -8.62
C MET A 196 -18.57 -15.62 -8.90
N ARG A 197 -19.16 -14.63 -9.53
CA ARG A 197 -20.49 -14.71 -10.12
C ARG A 197 -20.38 -15.32 -11.52
N LYS A 198 -21.08 -16.44 -11.76
CA LYS A 198 -21.06 -17.18 -13.01
C LYS A 198 -22.05 -16.63 -14.04
N ASN A 199 -23.20 -16.13 -13.59
CA ASN A 199 -24.24 -15.59 -14.46
C ASN A 199 -23.92 -14.14 -14.82
N ILE A 200 -23.23 -13.96 -15.93
CA ILE A 200 -22.98 -12.65 -16.52
C ILE A 200 -24.03 -12.44 -17.60
N LYS A 201 -24.75 -11.31 -17.55
CA LYS A 201 -25.73 -10.99 -18.60
C LYS A 201 -25.02 -10.78 -19.93
N VAL A 202 -25.50 -11.50 -20.97
CA VAL A 202 -25.01 -11.37 -22.34
C VAL A 202 -25.89 -10.39 -23.07
N LEU A 203 -25.30 -9.42 -23.75
CA LEU A 203 -25.95 -8.41 -24.53
C LEU A 203 -25.53 -8.51 -25.98
N ASN A 204 -26.42 -8.11 -26.91
CA ASN A 204 -26.11 -8.01 -28.31
C ASN A 204 -25.23 -6.77 -28.56
N GLY A 205 -24.11 -6.95 -29.24
CA GLY A 205 -23.15 -5.86 -29.53
C GLY A 205 -23.68 -4.80 -30.50
N GLU A 206 -24.70 -5.11 -31.29
CA GLU A 206 -25.37 -4.16 -32.20
C GLU A 206 -26.33 -3.20 -31.46
N MET A 207 -26.67 -3.49 -30.18
CA MET A 207 -27.51 -2.62 -29.37
C MET A 207 -26.84 -1.26 -29.18
N ARG A 208 -27.64 -0.18 -29.31
CA ARG A 208 -27.17 1.20 -29.07
C ARG A 208 -27.10 1.52 -27.58
N PHE A 209 -26.17 2.35 -27.20
CA PHE A 209 -25.97 2.72 -25.81
C PHE A 209 -27.22 3.36 -25.15
N LYS A 210 -27.95 4.20 -25.89
CA LYS A 210 -29.24 4.75 -25.45
C LYS A 210 -30.29 3.67 -25.15
N GLU A 211 -30.38 2.63 -25.96
CA GLU A 211 -31.30 1.50 -25.75
C GLU A 211 -30.86 0.67 -24.52
N PHE A 212 -29.56 0.45 -24.36
CA PHE A 212 -28.98 -0.20 -23.20
C PHE A 212 -29.33 0.53 -21.89
N VAL A 213 -29.13 1.85 -21.81
CA VAL A 213 -29.45 2.66 -20.64
C VAL A 213 -30.94 2.57 -20.31
N ASN A 214 -31.84 2.70 -21.31
CA ASN A 214 -33.27 2.65 -21.08
C ASN A 214 -33.76 1.26 -20.60
N LYS A 215 -33.18 0.17 -21.09
CA LYS A 215 -33.60 -1.19 -20.73
C LYS A 215 -32.98 -1.66 -19.39
N LEU A 216 -31.84 -1.12 -19.01
CA LEU A 216 -31.04 -1.65 -17.89
C LEU A 216 -30.76 -0.62 -16.78
N ALA A 217 -31.38 0.56 -16.83
CA ALA A 217 -31.25 1.60 -15.81
C ALA A 217 -31.61 1.13 -14.38
N ASN A 218 -32.40 0.04 -14.25
CA ASN A 218 -32.81 -0.54 -12.97
C ASN A 218 -32.01 -1.82 -12.61
N VAL A 219 -30.93 -2.13 -13.31
CA VAL A 219 -30.14 -3.32 -13.04
C VAL A 219 -28.95 -2.96 -12.18
N GLU A 220 -28.81 -3.61 -11.04
CA GLU A 220 -27.68 -3.45 -10.11
C GLU A 220 -26.33 -3.88 -10.70
N ASP A 221 -26.35 -4.50 -11.90
CA ASP A 221 -25.17 -5.02 -12.58
C ASP A 221 -24.53 -3.98 -13.47
N ASN A 222 -23.26 -3.71 -13.25
CA ASN A 222 -22.48 -2.80 -14.09
C ASN A 222 -21.60 -3.53 -15.12
N ILE A 223 -21.66 -4.88 -15.19
CA ILE A 223 -20.76 -5.68 -16.02
C ILE A 223 -21.54 -6.66 -16.86
N PHE A 224 -21.26 -6.62 -18.17
CA PHE A 224 -21.98 -7.37 -19.20
C PHE A 224 -20.99 -8.02 -20.16
N LEU A 225 -21.37 -9.15 -20.75
CA LEU A 225 -20.71 -9.74 -21.90
C LEU A 225 -21.38 -9.24 -23.18
N VAL A 226 -20.58 -8.73 -24.10
CA VAL A 226 -21.02 -8.20 -25.40
C VAL A 226 -20.18 -8.88 -26.48
N ASP A 227 -20.75 -9.80 -27.20
CA ASP A 227 -20.07 -10.56 -28.27
C ASP A 227 -18.70 -11.12 -27.85
N GLY A 228 -18.62 -11.70 -26.65
CA GLY A 228 -17.39 -12.28 -26.10
C GLY A 228 -16.37 -11.27 -25.55
N LYS A 229 -16.71 -9.97 -25.57
CA LYS A 229 -15.96 -8.89 -24.93
C LYS A 229 -16.61 -8.51 -23.59
N LEU A 230 -15.91 -7.79 -22.72
CA LEU A 230 -16.45 -7.31 -21.46
C LEU A 230 -16.80 -5.82 -21.57
N LEU A 231 -18.04 -5.48 -21.21
CA LEU A 231 -18.50 -4.12 -21.02
C LEU A 231 -18.61 -3.84 -19.51
N ASN A 232 -17.84 -2.88 -19.02
CA ASN A 232 -18.01 -2.33 -17.68
C ASN A 232 -18.71 -0.97 -17.79
N ALA A 233 -20.01 -0.93 -17.54
CA ALA A 233 -20.82 0.28 -17.67
C ALA A 233 -20.38 1.41 -16.70
N ALA A 234 -19.78 1.06 -15.56
CA ALA A 234 -19.26 2.03 -14.59
C ALA A 234 -18.06 2.84 -15.12
N LEU A 235 -17.35 2.32 -16.12
CA LEU A 235 -16.19 2.98 -16.74
C LEU A 235 -16.57 3.80 -17.99
N VAL A 236 -17.80 3.67 -18.48
CA VAL A 236 -18.26 4.40 -19.66
C VAL A 236 -18.55 5.84 -19.27
N GLN A 237 -17.67 6.75 -19.68
CA GLN A 237 -17.87 8.20 -19.54
C GLN A 237 -18.55 8.76 -20.78
N SER A 238 -19.27 9.85 -20.68
CA SER A 238 -19.90 10.70 -21.70
C SER A 238 -19.83 10.16 -23.15
N VAL A 239 -20.69 9.20 -23.49
CA VAL A 239 -20.74 8.57 -24.81
C VAL A 239 -22.00 9.00 -25.53
N ASP A 240 -21.91 9.23 -26.86
CA ASP A 240 -23.09 9.43 -27.72
C ASP A 240 -24.00 8.20 -27.61
N GLY A 241 -25.30 8.43 -27.38
CA GLY A 241 -26.30 7.38 -27.25
C GLY A 241 -26.44 6.49 -28.47
N ASN A 242 -25.92 6.89 -29.63
CA ASN A 242 -25.94 6.13 -30.87
C ASN A 242 -24.80 5.11 -31.04
N VAL A 243 -23.78 5.18 -30.14
CA VAL A 243 -22.65 4.24 -30.18
C VAL A 243 -23.11 2.82 -29.85
N LYS A 244 -22.63 1.83 -30.62
CA LYS A 244 -22.95 0.42 -30.41
C LYS A 244 -22.14 -0.16 -29.24
N LEU A 245 -22.70 -1.09 -28.47
CA LEU A 245 -22.06 -1.70 -27.31
C LEU A 245 -20.76 -2.43 -27.64
N ASN A 246 -20.63 -3.04 -28.82
CA ASN A 246 -19.40 -3.72 -29.23
C ASN A 246 -18.20 -2.80 -29.40
N GLN A 247 -18.42 -1.49 -29.59
CA GLN A 247 -17.36 -0.47 -29.66
C GLN A 247 -16.91 -0.02 -28.27
N LEU A 248 -17.77 -0.16 -27.26
CA LEU A 248 -17.48 0.18 -25.87
C LEU A 248 -16.91 -1.01 -25.07
N ALA A 249 -17.17 -2.22 -25.55
CA ALA A 249 -16.72 -3.45 -24.91
C ALA A 249 -15.25 -3.73 -25.21
N VAL A 250 -14.50 -4.10 -24.18
CA VAL A 250 -13.05 -4.36 -24.22
C VAL A 250 -12.79 -5.84 -24.44
N SER A 251 -11.88 -6.17 -25.36
CA SER A 251 -11.45 -7.55 -25.59
C SER A 251 -10.76 -8.13 -24.35
N ILE A 252 -10.99 -9.41 -24.08
CA ILE A 252 -10.36 -10.17 -22.98
C ILE A 252 -8.82 -10.03 -22.99
N LYS A 253 -8.22 -9.96 -24.17
CA LYS A 253 -6.75 -9.83 -24.35
C LYS A 253 -6.20 -8.55 -23.75
N ASN A 254 -7.02 -7.51 -23.64
CA ASN A 254 -6.64 -6.18 -23.12
C ASN A 254 -7.07 -5.99 -21.66
N LEU A 255 -7.66 -7.01 -21.03
CA LEU A 255 -8.12 -6.94 -19.66
C LEU A 255 -7.14 -7.66 -18.72
N LYS A 256 -7.01 -7.15 -17.52
CA LYS A 256 -6.39 -7.89 -16.41
C LYS A 256 -7.35 -9.00 -15.99
N VAL A 257 -6.93 -10.24 -16.14
CA VAL A 257 -7.76 -11.43 -15.87
C VAL A 257 -7.16 -12.25 -14.72
N ILE A 258 -8.00 -13.09 -14.11
CA ILE A 258 -7.59 -13.94 -12.99
C ILE A 258 -8.08 -15.38 -13.20
N GLY A 259 -7.36 -16.34 -12.65
CA GLY A 259 -7.76 -17.75 -12.66
C GLY A 259 -8.74 -18.09 -11.54
N SER A 260 -9.59 -19.12 -11.76
CA SER A 260 -10.56 -19.57 -10.75
C SER A 260 -9.91 -20.07 -9.43
N ASN A 261 -8.67 -20.60 -9.51
CA ASN A 261 -7.92 -21.11 -8.36
C ASN A 261 -7.01 -20.06 -7.69
N ASP A 262 -6.93 -18.86 -8.24
CA ASP A 262 -6.19 -17.76 -7.63
C ASP A 262 -6.87 -17.31 -6.31
N THR A 263 -6.15 -16.52 -5.50
CA THR A 263 -6.67 -16.01 -4.22
C THR A 263 -7.57 -14.79 -4.42
N ALA A 264 -8.53 -14.59 -3.52
CA ALA A 264 -9.37 -13.40 -3.52
C ALA A 264 -8.56 -12.11 -3.29
N TYR A 265 -7.40 -12.20 -2.61
CA TYR A 265 -6.50 -11.06 -2.45
C TYR A 265 -5.92 -10.58 -3.79
N LYS A 266 -5.50 -11.51 -4.66
CA LYS A 266 -5.04 -11.16 -6.01
C LYS A 266 -6.15 -10.51 -6.83
N ALA A 267 -7.40 -11.03 -6.71
CA ALA A 267 -8.55 -10.39 -7.33
C ALA A 267 -8.80 -8.99 -6.79
N PHE A 268 -8.64 -8.78 -5.49
CA PHE A 268 -8.79 -7.48 -4.84
C PHE A 268 -7.78 -6.45 -5.35
N LYS A 269 -6.50 -6.81 -5.48
CA LYS A 269 -5.49 -5.92 -6.09
C LYS A 269 -5.87 -5.54 -7.52
N LEU A 270 -6.23 -6.52 -8.34
CA LEU A 270 -6.60 -6.29 -9.73
C LEU A 270 -7.90 -5.48 -9.88
N SER A 271 -8.86 -5.61 -8.96
CA SER A 271 -10.14 -4.89 -9.04
C SER A 271 -9.96 -3.37 -8.94
N GLY A 272 -9.06 -2.90 -8.06
CA GLY A 272 -8.74 -1.48 -7.95
C GLY A 272 -8.20 -0.86 -9.25
N GLU A 273 -7.48 -1.64 -10.06
CA GLU A 273 -6.91 -1.20 -11.34
C GLU A 273 -7.86 -1.42 -12.54
N SER A 274 -8.91 -2.23 -12.37
CA SER A 274 -9.82 -2.68 -13.44
C SER A 274 -11.24 -2.10 -13.29
N GLY A 275 -11.39 -0.99 -12.56
CA GLY A 275 -12.71 -0.35 -12.38
C GLY A 275 -13.70 -1.18 -11.55
N GLY A 276 -13.19 -1.87 -10.52
CA GLY A 276 -14.02 -2.57 -9.53
C GLY A 276 -14.43 -3.99 -9.90
N ALA A 277 -13.98 -4.54 -11.04
CA ALA A 277 -14.33 -5.90 -11.44
C ALA A 277 -13.23 -6.60 -12.24
N VAL A 278 -13.04 -7.88 -11.98
CA VAL A 278 -12.02 -8.71 -12.63
C VAL A 278 -12.67 -9.93 -13.26
N PRO A 279 -12.52 -10.14 -14.59
CA PRO A 279 -13.00 -11.34 -15.26
C PRO A 279 -12.17 -12.55 -14.84
N VAL A 280 -12.89 -13.65 -14.55
CA VAL A 280 -12.29 -14.94 -14.22
C VAL A 280 -12.22 -15.77 -15.49
N VAL A 281 -11.02 -16.20 -15.87
CA VAL A 281 -10.77 -16.90 -17.11
C VAL A 281 -10.26 -18.32 -16.85
N GLU A 282 -10.79 -19.27 -17.59
CA GLU A 282 -10.32 -20.64 -17.61
C GLU A 282 -10.26 -21.13 -19.07
N ARG A 283 -9.12 -21.70 -19.47
CA ARG A 283 -8.90 -22.18 -20.86
C ARG A 283 -9.24 -21.13 -21.93
N GLY A 284 -8.92 -19.84 -21.66
CA GLY A 284 -9.15 -18.73 -22.60
C GLY A 284 -10.60 -18.22 -22.69
N LYS A 285 -11.52 -18.74 -21.86
CA LYS A 285 -12.92 -18.31 -21.81
C LYS A 285 -13.25 -17.66 -20.47
N ILE A 286 -14.08 -16.62 -20.49
CA ILE A 286 -14.63 -16.03 -19.27
C ILE A 286 -15.64 -17.00 -18.67
N ILE A 287 -15.40 -17.46 -17.44
CA ILE A 287 -16.27 -18.37 -16.69
C ILE A 287 -17.04 -17.65 -15.57
N GLY A 288 -16.68 -16.41 -15.27
CA GLY A 288 -17.32 -15.61 -14.23
C GLY A 288 -16.62 -14.26 -14.07
N ILE A 289 -17.10 -13.49 -13.13
CA ILE A 289 -16.50 -12.22 -12.69
C ILE A 289 -16.45 -12.15 -11.17
N VAL A 290 -15.44 -11.46 -10.66
CA VAL A 290 -15.37 -11.07 -9.25
C VAL A 290 -15.41 -9.55 -9.18
N THR A 291 -16.34 -9.01 -8.40
CA THR A 291 -16.46 -7.56 -8.18
C THR A 291 -15.89 -7.17 -6.82
N GLU A 292 -15.43 -5.94 -6.72
CA GLU A 292 -14.92 -5.38 -5.46
C GLU A 292 -15.97 -5.46 -4.35
N GLY A 293 -17.26 -5.22 -4.66
CA GLY A 293 -18.36 -5.34 -3.70
C GLY A 293 -18.45 -6.74 -3.07
N VAL A 294 -18.30 -7.81 -3.85
CA VAL A 294 -18.30 -9.19 -3.34
C VAL A 294 -17.08 -9.44 -2.45
N LEU A 295 -15.90 -8.94 -2.84
CA LEU A 295 -14.67 -9.06 -2.06
C LEU A 295 -14.78 -8.32 -0.73
N MET A 296 -15.29 -7.09 -0.74
CA MET A 296 -15.49 -6.28 0.46
C MET A 296 -16.56 -6.86 1.38
N ASN A 297 -17.65 -7.39 0.83
CA ASN A 297 -18.67 -8.09 1.61
C ASN A 297 -18.08 -9.34 2.30
N ARG A 298 -17.29 -10.13 1.57
CA ARG A 298 -16.59 -11.28 2.16
C ARG A 298 -15.65 -10.87 3.28
N LEU A 299 -14.88 -9.82 3.06
CA LEU A 299 -13.98 -9.25 4.07
C LEU A 299 -14.76 -8.81 5.33
N ALA A 300 -15.87 -8.08 5.16
CA ALA A 300 -16.71 -7.61 6.26
C ALA A 300 -17.28 -8.79 7.08
N TRP A 301 -17.73 -9.85 6.41
CA TRP A 301 -18.21 -11.08 7.07
C TRP A 301 -17.10 -11.74 7.88
N GLU A 302 -15.90 -11.93 7.32
CA GLU A 302 -14.81 -12.57 8.04
C GLU A 302 -14.35 -11.71 9.24
N LEU A 303 -14.30 -10.40 9.11
CA LEU A 303 -13.98 -9.50 10.23
C LEU A 303 -15.02 -9.58 11.35
N LYS A 304 -16.31 -9.65 11.01
CA LYS A 304 -17.42 -9.75 11.98
C LYS A 304 -17.41 -11.08 12.72
N PHE A 305 -17.10 -12.19 12.03
CA PHE A 305 -17.16 -13.53 12.62
C PHE A 305 -15.83 -14.03 13.16
N SER A 306 -14.68 -13.48 12.76
CA SER A 306 -13.37 -13.85 13.32
C SER A 306 -13.22 -13.47 14.79
N GLY A 307 -13.95 -12.44 15.25
CA GLY A 307 -14.05 -12.09 16.67
C GLY A 307 -14.75 -13.15 17.55
N HIS A 308 -15.58 -14.01 16.96
CA HIS A 308 -16.35 -15.05 17.68
C HIS A 308 -15.62 -16.40 17.75
N LYS A 309 -14.64 -16.67 16.90
CA LYS A 309 -13.86 -17.93 16.95
C LYS A 309 -13.00 -18.06 18.20
N GLY A 310 -12.68 -16.98 18.90
CA GLY A 310 -11.98 -16.99 20.19
C GLY A 310 -12.82 -17.52 21.37
N LEU A 311 -14.14 -17.45 21.28
CA LEU A 311 -15.04 -17.87 22.38
C LEU A 311 -15.39 -19.37 22.34
N HIS A 312 -15.24 -20.05 21.20
CA HIS A 312 -15.58 -21.47 21.09
C HIS A 312 -14.39 -22.44 21.31
N GLN A 313 -13.16 -21.99 21.34
CA GLN A 313 -12.02 -22.86 21.65
C GLN A 313 -11.80 -23.09 23.14
N HIS A 314 -12.37 -22.26 24.02
CA HIS A 314 -12.31 -22.48 25.49
C HIS A 314 -13.40 -23.41 26.05
N LYS A 315 -14.35 -23.90 25.24
CA LYS A 315 -15.43 -24.82 25.70
C LYS A 315 -15.19 -26.30 25.41
N LYS A 316 -14.05 -26.68 24.81
CA LYS A 316 -13.73 -28.09 24.52
C LYS A 316 -12.69 -28.74 25.44
N ILE A 317 -12.37 -28.12 26.56
CA ILE A 317 -11.54 -28.75 27.59
C ILE A 317 -12.33 -28.73 28.89
N LYS A 318 -13.31 -29.57 29.02
CA LYS A 318 -13.88 -30.12 30.26
C LYS A 318 -15.03 -31.07 29.88
N HIS A 319 -14.69 -32.33 29.61
CA HIS A 319 -15.42 -33.51 29.98
C HIS A 319 -14.48 -34.69 29.87
#